data_2c43db02d6af7733d9ec5d972d2ea7c4
#
_entry.id   2c43db02d6af7733d9ec5d972d2ea7c4
#
_cell.length_a   1.000
_cell.length_b   1.000
_cell.length_c   1.000
_cell.angle_alpha   90.00
_cell.angle_beta   90.00
_cell.angle_gamma   90.00
#
_symmetry.space_group_name_H-M   'P 1'
#
loop_
_entity.id
_entity.type
_entity.pdbx_description
1 polymer ?
#
loop_
_entity_poly.entity_id
_entity_poly.type
_entity_poly.pdbx_seq_one_letter_code
_entity_poly.pdbx_strand_id
1 'polypeptide(L)'
;MRNYTKWDYQPHAIEGVPESFMRAYSTMVTEPAGPIYMCYDAWLQEEKLTCEDLAMPPANMQKAPAPMGADPDTLSIMADVILDAKHPVILVDFIGRQPGNFEKLVTLAETLGCGVWDINNSLAFPNQHPLCISLDHESLKDADVILGIDVRDWEKPTHKLVSTTREVTSHVPEDCVWMEIGFAELEMSAWAFDYGRYQPKQHVALGDPRLAMPELTKIAQTKLENNTALVSARDARARVFSDRH
;
A
#
# COMPACT_ATOMS: atom_id res chain seq x y z
N MET A 1 -10.73 -23.06 -1.61
CA MET A 1 -10.09 -22.06 -2.46
C MET A 1 -10.60 -20.65 -2.21
N ARG A 2 -11.90 -20.41 -2.03
CA ARG A 2 -12.49 -19.06 -1.86
C ARG A 2 -11.80 -18.16 -0.85
N ASN A 3 -11.33 -18.72 0.26
CA ASN A 3 -10.64 -17.94 1.30
C ASN A 3 -9.23 -17.44 0.90
N TYR A 4 -8.69 -17.96 -0.21
CA TYR A 4 -7.34 -17.64 -0.70
C TYR A 4 -7.34 -16.86 -2.01
N THR A 5 -8.53 -16.59 -2.56
CA THR A 5 -8.67 -15.96 -3.87
C THR A 5 -9.55 -14.73 -3.76
N LYS A 6 -9.20 -13.70 -4.53
CA LYS A 6 -10.02 -12.50 -4.68
C LYS A 6 -11.34 -12.79 -5.35
N TRP A 7 -11.36 -13.74 -6.29
CA TRP A 7 -12.54 -14.14 -7.04
C TRP A 7 -12.40 -15.57 -7.54
N ASP A 8 -13.52 -16.31 -7.54
CA ASP A 8 -13.61 -17.64 -8.10
C ASP A 8 -14.82 -17.74 -9.03
N TYR A 9 -14.71 -18.52 -10.10
CA TYR A 9 -15.79 -18.69 -11.05
C TYR A 9 -15.71 -20.04 -11.78
N GLN A 10 -16.86 -20.57 -12.14
CA GLN A 10 -17.02 -21.75 -12.99
C GLN A 10 -17.99 -21.40 -14.13
N PRO A 11 -17.55 -21.31 -15.39
CA PRO A 11 -18.41 -21.14 -16.54
C PRO A 11 -19.37 -22.32 -16.69
N HIS A 12 -20.60 -22.04 -17.04
CA HIS A 12 -21.63 -23.08 -17.24
C HIS A 12 -21.73 -23.55 -18.69
N ALA A 13 -21.18 -22.81 -19.63
CA ALA A 13 -21.21 -23.10 -21.06
C ALA A 13 -19.91 -22.66 -21.71
N ILE A 14 -19.54 -23.33 -22.81
CA ILE A 14 -18.26 -23.13 -23.49
C ILE A 14 -18.14 -21.72 -24.09
N GLU A 15 -19.25 -21.18 -24.57
CA GLU A 15 -19.33 -19.84 -25.16
C GLU A 15 -18.97 -18.74 -24.16
N GLY A 16 -19.24 -18.99 -22.87
CA GLY A 16 -18.94 -18.05 -21.79
C GLY A 16 -17.49 -18.11 -21.28
N VAL A 17 -16.68 -19.08 -21.74
CA VAL A 17 -15.29 -19.24 -21.26
C VAL A 17 -14.41 -18.03 -21.61
N PRO A 18 -14.37 -17.54 -22.86
CA PRO A 18 -13.53 -16.40 -23.20
C PRO A 18 -13.88 -15.14 -22.42
N GLU A 19 -15.17 -14.81 -22.29
CA GLU A 19 -15.64 -13.64 -21.54
C GLU A 19 -15.35 -13.76 -20.04
N SER A 20 -15.55 -14.94 -19.47
CA SER A 20 -15.24 -15.19 -18.05
C SER A 20 -13.75 -15.05 -17.77
N PHE A 21 -12.90 -15.48 -18.70
CA PHE A 21 -11.45 -15.32 -18.57
C PHE A 21 -11.02 -13.85 -18.62
N MET A 22 -11.66 -13.06 -19.50
CA MET A 22 -11.45 -11.60 -19.53
C MET A 22 -11.83 -10.93 -18.22
N ARG A 23 -13.00 -11.30 -17.68
CA ARG A 23 -13.46 -10.79 -16.38
C ARG A 23 -12.51 -11.18 -15.27
N ALA A 24 -12.05 -12.44 -15.27
CA ALA A 24 -11.05 -12.94 -14.33
C ALA A 24 -9.77 -12.10 -14.37
N TYR A 25 -9.23 -11.87 -15.56
CA TYR A 25 -8.05 -11.02 -15.75
C TYR A 25 -8.26 -9.60 -15.24
N SER A 26 -9.35 -8.95 -15.65
CA SER A 26 -9.67 -7.60 -15.18
C SER A 26 -9.79 -7.52 -13.66
N THR A 27 -10.45 -8.52 -13.05
CA THR A 27 -10.59 -8.60 -11.58
C THR A 27 -9.24 -8.82 -10.88
N MET A 28 -8.38 -9.67 -11.45
CA MET A 28 -7.05 -9.96 -10.92
C MET A 28 -6.16 -8.73 -10.84
N VAL A 29 -6.16 -7.91 -11.90
CA VAL A 29 -5.25 -6.75 -12.02
C VAL A 29 -5.83 -5.45 -11.47
N THR A 30 -7.11 -5.43 -11.09
CA THR A 30 -7.73 -4.28 -10.42
C THR A 30 -7.28 -4.24 -8.96
N GLU A 31 -6.86 -3.09 -8.46
CA GLU A 31 -6.52 -2.94 -7.04
C GLU A 31 -7.77 -3.04 -6.12
N PRO A 32 -7.62 -3.69 -4.97
CA PRO A 32 -6.49 -4.48 -4.50
C PRO A 32 -6.29 -5.72 -5.39
N ALA A 33 -5.12 -5.82 -6.05
CA ALA A 33 -4.82 -6.93 -6.95
C ALA A 33 -4.68 -8.25 -6.17
N GLY A 34 -5.24 -9.33 -6.70
CA GLY A 34 -5.23 -10.59 -5.99
C GLY A 34 -5.45 -11.79 -6.92
N PRO A 35 -5.16 -13.02 -6.42
CA PRO A 35 -5.30 -14.23 -7.21
C PRO A 35 -6.76 -14.54 -7.53
N ILE A 36 -6.98 -15.13 -8.70
CA ILE A 36 -8.28 -15.64 -9.13
C ILE A 36 -8.23 -17.15 -9.27
N TYR A 37 -9.36 -17.82 -9.17
CA TYR A 37 -9.48 -19.24 -9.36
C TYR A 37 -10.60 -19.57 -10.35
N MET A 38 -10.26 -20.19 -11.48
CA MET A 38 -11.21 -20.63 -12.50
C MET A 38 -11.34 -22.15 -12.46
N CYS A 39 -12.56 -22.65 -12.36
CA CYS A 39 -12.88 -24.06 -12.47
C CYS A 39 -13.55 -24.36 -13.81
N TYR A 40 -13.22 -25.50 -14.36
CA TYR A 40 -13.89 -26.03 -15.54
C TYR A 40 -14.31 -27.47 -15.25
N ASP A 41 -15.58 -27.80 -15.42
CA ASP A 41 -16.02 -29.17 -15.25
C ASP A 41 -15.55 -30.07 -16.41
N ALA A 42 -15.55 -31.36 -16.18
CA ALA A 42 -15.06 -32.33 -17.16
C ALA A 42 -15.86 -32.32 -18.48
N TRP A 43 -17.19 -32.12 -18.38
CA TRP A 43 -18.05 -32.05 -19.57
C TRP A 43 -17.64 -30.88 -20.48
N LEU A 44 -17.39 -29.71 -19.89
CA LEU A 44 -16.97 -28.53 -20.61
C LEU A 44 -15.59 -28.67 -21.25
N GLN A 45 -14.68 -29.41 -20.58
CA GLN A 45 -13.34 -29.71 -21.10
C GLN A 45 -13.32 -30.76 -22.22
N GLU A 46 -14.31 -31.67 -22.25
CA GLU A 46 -14.39 -32.76 -23.19
C GLU A 46 -15.32 -32.47 -24.39
N GLU A 47 -16.01 -31.32 -24.39
CA GLU A 47 -16.91 -30.92 -25.45
C GLU A 47 -16.15 -30.70 -26.76
N LYS A 48 -16.69 -31.24 -27.86
CA LYS A 48 -16.11 -31.07 -29.18
C LYS A 48 -16.49 -29.73 -29.76
N LEU A 49 -15.49 -28.90 -30.00
CA LEU A 49 -15.64 -27.59 -30.58
C LEU A 49 -15.11 -27.53 -32.01
N THR A 50 -15.75 -26.74 -32.83
CA THR A 50 -15.17 -26.23 -34.07
C THR A 50 -14.61 -24.80 -33.81
N CYS A 51 -13.68 -24.32 -34.62
CA CYS A 51 -13.12 -22.97 -34.48
C CYS A 51 -14.17 -21.85 -34.65
N GLU A 52 -15.36 -22.18 -35.20
CA GLU A 52 -16.45 -21.24 -35.42
C GLU A 52 -17.36 -21.10 -34.19
N ASP A 53 -17.28 -22.04 -33.23
CA ASP A 53 -18.16 -22.06 -32.06
C ASP A 53 -17.71 -21.11 -30.94
N LEU A 54 -16.49 -20.55 -31.01
CA LEU A 54 -15.92 -19.68 -30.00
C LEU A 54 -15.67 -18.28 -30.52
N ALA A 55 -16.57 -17.36 -30.20
CA ALA A 55 -16.36 -15.95 -30.43
C ALA A 55 -15.35 -15.38 -29.41
N MET A 56 -14.13 -15.11 -29.86
CA MET A 56 -13.13 -14.46 -29.02
C MET A 56 -13.43 -12.95 -28.91
N PRO A 57 -13.59 -12.42 -27.68
CA PRO A 57 -13.77 -10.98 -27.52
C PRO A 57 -12.57 -10.18 -28.05
N PRO A 58 -12.79 -9.00 -28.62
CA PRO A 58 -11.70 -8.17 -29.11
C PRO A 58 -10.68 -7.83 -28.01
N ALA A 59 -9.39 -8.03 -28.28
CA ALA A 59 -8.32 -7.81 -27.30
C ALA A 59 -8.26 -6.35 -26.77
N ASN A 60 -8.73 -5.38 -27.56
CA ASN A 60 -8.77 -3.99 -27.14
C ASN A 60 -9.87 -3.65 -26.12
N MET A 61 -10.80 -4.57 -25.87
CA MET A 61 -11.84 -4.42 -24.83
C MET A 61 -11.38 -4.92 -23.45
N GLN A 62 -10.18 -5.47 -23.35
CA GLN A 62 -9.64 -6.09 -22.13
C GLN A 62 -8.63 -5.19 -21.41
N LYS A 63 -8.94 -3.94 -21.22
CA LYS A 63 -8.06 -3.07 -20.46
C LYS A 63 -8.31 -3.24 -18.97
N ALA A 64 -7.21 -3.23 -18.20
CA ALA A 64 -7.31 -3.05 -16.76
C ALA A 64 -8.07 -1.73 -16.48
N PRO A 65 -8.95 -1.70 -15.46
CA PRO A 65 -9.56 -0.45 -15.02
C PRO A 65 -8.52 0.62 -14.70
N ALA A 66 -8.88 1.88 -14.87
CA ALA A 66 -8.03 2.97 -14.42
C ALA A 66 -7.85 2.90 -12.90
N PRO A 67 -6.66 3.24 -12.37
CA PRO A 67 -6.42 3.24 -10.93
C PRO A 67 -7.33 4.27 -10.24
N MET A 68 -7.73 3.95 -9.01
CA MET A 68 -8.57 4.82 -8.19
C MET A 68 -7.72 5.85 -7.44
N GLY A 69 -8.00 7.14 -7.60
CA GLY A 69 -7.37 8.21 -6.82
C GLY A 69 -7.90 8.24 -5.39
N ALA A 70 -7.06 8.69 -4.45
CA ALA A 70 -7.49 8.98 -3.10
C ALA A 70 -8.24 10.33 -3.04
N ASP A 71 -9.06 10.50 -2.00
CA ASP A 71 -9.78 11.75 -1.75
C ASP A 71 -8.80 12.91 -1.48
N PRO A 72 -8.84 14.01 -2.27
CA PRO A 72 -7.90 15.12 -2.13
C PRO A 72 -8.00 15.87 -0.79
N ASP A 73 -9.20 15.96 -0.22
CA ASP A 73 -9.43 16.66 1.06
C ASP A 73 -8.78 15.85 2.19
N THR A 74 -8.94 14.53 2.18
CA THR A 74 -8.26 13.63 3.12
C THR A 74 -6.74 13.71 2.99
N LEU A 75 -6.20 13.72 1.76
CA LEU A 75 -4.77 13.91 1.52
C LEU A 75 -4.27 15.27 2.01
N SER A 76 -5.08 16.33 1.89
CA SER A 76 -4.73 17.66 2.38
C SER A 76 -4.63 17.69 3.91
N ILE A 77 -5.57 17.05 4.62
CA ILE A 77 -5.52 16.88 6.07
C ILE A 77 -4.27 16.11 6.48
N MET A 78 -3.98 14.99 5.81
CA MET A 78 -2.77 14.19 6.07
C MET A 78 -1.49 15.02 5.88
N ALA A 79 -1.43 15.85 4.82
CA ALA A 79 -0.30 16.74 4.58
C ALA A 79 -0.11 17.72 5.74
N ASP A 80 -1.19 18.33 6.25
CA ASP A 80 -1.11 19.25 7.39
C ASP A 80 -0.56 18.55 8.63
N VAL A 81 -1.10 17.39 8.97
CA VAL A 81 -0.66 16.60 10.13
C VAL A 81 0.83 16.24 10.02
N ILE A 82 1.28 15.78 8.84
CA ILE A 82 2.69 15.41 8.65
C ILE A 82 3.61 16.64 8.69
N LEU A 83 3.19 17.75 8.08
CA LEU A 83 4.01 18.96 8.05
C LEU A 83 4.17 19.61 9.43
N ASP A 84 3.19 19.43 10.33
CA ASP A 84 3.24 19.90 11.72
C ASP A 84 3.99 18.94 12.66
N ALA A 85 4.21 17.69 12.25
CA ALA A 85 4.87 16.65 13.03
C ALA A 85 6.36 16.94 13.27
N LYS A 86 6.89 16.47 14.40
CA LYS A 86 8.31 16.57 14.75
C LYS A 86 9.13 15.38 14.24
N HIS A 87 8.58 14.18 14.33
CA HIS A 87 9.21 12.93 13.92
C HIS A 87 8.28 12.05 13.08
N PRO A 88 7.85 12.52 11.89
CA PRO A 88 6.99 11.74 11.02
C PRO A 88 7.74 10.59 10.37
N VAL A 89 7.14 9.42 10.39
CA VAL A 89 7.67 8.20 9.77
C VAL A 89 6.71 7.68 8.72
N ILE A 90 7.25 7.22 7.59
CA ILE A 90 6.51 6.49 6.57
C ILE A 90 6.84 5.01 6.69
N LEU A 91 5.84 4.17 6.92
CA LEU A 91 5.96 2.72 6.80
C LEU A 91 5.51 2.31 5.41
N VAL A 92 6.30 1.49 4.73
CA VAL A 92 5.95 0.98 3.40
C VAL A 92 6.09 -0.53 3.35
N ASP A 93 5.23 -1.18 2.56
CA ASP A 93 5.30 -2.61 2.36
C ASP A 93 5.29 -2.93 0.87
N PHE A 94 4.18 -3.18 0.25
CA PHE A 94 4.10 -3.76 -1.10
C PHE A 94 4.15 -2.77 -2.27
N ILE A 95 4.46 -1.50 -2.05
CA ILE A 95 4.42 -0.48 -3.12
C ILE A 95 5.43 -0.70 -4.24
N GLY A 96 6.54 -1.38 -3.95
CA GLY A 96 7.59 -1.68 -4.94
C GLY A 96 7.13 -2.57 -6.09
N ARG A 97 5.98 -3.27 -5.97
CA ARG A 97 5.39 -4.09 -7.03
C ARG A 97 4.97 -3.29 -8.27
N GLN A 98 4.73 -2.00 -8.10
CA GLN A 98 4.26 -1.14 -9.17
C GLN A 98 5.40 -0.26 -9.72
N PRO A 99 5.65 -0.27 -11.04
CA PRO A 99 6.70 0.54 -11.65
C PRO A 99 6.56 2.04 -11.34
N GLY A 100 7.67 2.68 -11.01
CA GLY A 100 7.74 4.11 -10.73
C GLY A 100 7.31 4.52 -9.32
N ASN A 101 6.84 3.60 -8.46
CA ASN A 101 6.49 3.94 -7.09
C ASN A 101 7.72 4.19 -6.21
N PHE A 102 8.83 3.56 -6.52
CA PHE A 102 10.10 3.78 -5.83
C PHE A 102 10.54 5.24 -5.88
N GLU A 103 10.59 5.83 -7.07
CA GLU A 103 10.97 7.24 -7.27
C GLU A 103 9.95 8.22 -6.67
N LYS A 104 8.67 7.86 -6.74
CA LYS A 104 7.60 8.67 -6.13
C LYS A 104 7.70 8.69 -4.62
N LEU A 105 8.03 7.56 -4.00
CA LEU A 105 8.22 7.49 -2.56
C LEU A 105 9.44 8.29 -2.12
N VAL A 106 10.56 8.21 -2.84
CA VAL A 106 11.74 9.05 -2.56
C VAL A 106 11.37 10.51 -2.58
N THR A 107 10.70 10.96 -3.66
CA THR A 107 10.26 12.36 -3.79
C THR A 107 9.31 12.77 -2.66
N LEU A 108 8.38 11.92 -2.27
CA LEU A 108 7.44 12.17 -1.17
C LEU A 108 8.19 12.31 0.17
N ALA A 109 9.08 11.36 0.48
CA ALA A 109 9.85 11.35 1.72
C ALA A 109 10.74 12.60 1.85
N GLU A 110 11.43 12.99 0.79
CA GLU A 110 12.23 14.21 0.74
C GLU A 110 11.38 15.48 0.88
N THR A 111 10.22 15.52 0.20
CA THR A 111 9.31 16.67 0.28
C THR A 111 8.77 16.85 1.70
N LEU A 112 8.40 15.77 2.36
CA LEU A 112 7.85 15.78 3.71
C LEU A 112 8.92 15.80 4.81
N GLY A 113 10.16 15.40 4.52
CA GLY A 113 11.23 15.24 5.50
C GLY A 113 10.96 14.10 6.48
N CYS A 114 10.42 12.98 5.99
CA CYS A 114 10.05 11.81 6.79
C CYS A 114 11.12 10.73 6.76
N GLY A 115 11.33 10.05 7.89
CA GLY A 115 12.04 8.77 7.89
C GLY A 115 11.21 7.69 7.20
N VAL A 116 11.83 6.80 6.45
CA VAL A 116 11.14 5.72 5.73
C VAL A 116 11.60 4.36 6.23
N TRP A 117 10.64 3.53 6.61
CA TRP A 117 10.84 2.14 6.99
C TRP A 117 10.21 1.20 5.95
N ASP A 118 11.06 0.48 5.22
CA ASP A 118 10.63 -0.60 4.32
C ASP A 118 10.49 -1.90 5.13
N ILE A 119 9.24 -2.33 5.34
CA ILE A 119 8.90 -3.35 6.35
C ILE A 119 9.53 -4.72 6.04
N ASN A 120 9.48 -5.18 4.84
CA ASN A 120 9.94 -6.51 4.47
C ASN A 120 11.18 -6.51 3.57
N ASN A 121 11.92 -5.41 3.52
CA ASN A 121 12.96 -5.18 2.51
C ASN A 121 12.42 -5.43 1.10
N SER A 122 11.23 -4.90 0.85
CA SER A 122 10.44 -5.13 -0.37
C SER A 122 10.95 -4.31 -1.56
N LEU A 123 12.13 -3.68 -1.42
CA LEU A 123 12.72 -2.78 -2.41
C LEU A 123 11.83 -1.57 -2.72
N ALA A 124 11.08 -1.13 -1.73
CA ALA A 124 10.21 0.03 -1.85
C ALA A 124 10.96 1.35 -1.69
N PHE A 125 12.08 1.34 -0.95
CA PHE A 125 12.90 2.53 -0.68
C PHE A 125 14.40 2.20 -0.72
N PRO A 126 15.28 3.12 -1.19
CA PRO A 126 16.71 2.85 -1.25
C PRO A 126 17.32 2.78 0.16
N ASN A 127 17.97 1.67 0.48
CA ASN A 127 18.61 1.47 1.79
C ASN A 127 19.84 2.35 2.03
N GLN A 128 20.39 2.97 1.00
CA GLN A 128 21.50 3.94 1.09
C GLN A 128 21.00 5.39 1.21
N HIS A 129 19.69 5.60 1.22
CA HIS A 129 19.13 6.95 1.29
C HIS A 129 19.21 7.50 2.72
N PRO A 130 19.59 8.77 2.94
CA PRO A 130 19.73 9.35 4.28
C PRO A 130 18.45 9.31 5.14
N LEU A 131 17.28 9.19 4.52
CA LEU A 131 16.00 9.04 5.22
C LEU A 131 15.59 7.58 5.45
N CYS A 132 16.40 6.60 5.07
CA CYS A 132 16.11 5.19 5.33
C CYS A 132 16.38 4.87 6.81
N ILE A 133 15.34 4.50 7.54
CA ILE A 133 15.42 4.10 8.94
C ILE A 133 15.02 2.64 9.15
N SER A 134 15.05 1.83 8.11
CA SER A 134 14.68 0.42 8.18
C SER A 134 15.53 -0.29 9.23
N LEU A 135 14.86 -0.98 10.17
CA LEU A 135 15.46 -1.65 11.32
C LEU A 135 15.99 -0.76 12.46
N ASP A 136 15.87 0.56 12.37
CA ASP A 136 16.17 1.47 13.49
C ASP A 136 14.95 1.68 14.39
N HIS A 137 14.71 0.75 15.34
CA HIS A 137 13.60 0.84 16.28
C HIS A 137 13.66 2.08 17.20
N GLU A 138 14.82 2.69 17.38
CA GLU A 138 14.95 3.91 18.19
C GLU A 138 14.24 5.10 17.50
N SER A 139 14.28 5.16 16.16
CA SER A 139 13.55 6.18 15.41
C SER A 139 12.03 6.08 15.55
N LEU A 140 11.50 4.89 15.87
CA LEU A 140 10.07 4.71 16.12
C LEU A 140 9.63 5.18 17.53
N LYS A 141 10.54 5.23 18.50
CA LYS A 141 10.24 5.69 19.85
C LYS A 141 9.90 7.17 19.93
N ASP A 142 10.39 7.95 19.00
CA ASP A 142 10.14 9.38 18.90
C ASP A 142 9.03 9.72 17.90
N ALA A 143 8.47 8.72 17.19
CA ALA A 143 7.49 8.95 16.15
C ALA A 143 6.19 9.52 16.71
N ASP A 144 5.82 10.72 16.25
CA ASP A 144 4.56 11.39 16.60
C ASP A 144 3.48 11.22 15.50
N VAL A 145 3.91 10.89 14.27
CA VAL A 145 3.03 10.57 13.14
C VAL A 145 3.59 9.39 12.37
N ILE A 146 2.76 8.41 12.07
CA ILE A 146 3.08 7.31 11.18
C ILE A 146 2.10 7.27 10.01
N LEU A 147 2.64 7.36 8.79
CA LEU A 147 1.92 7.16 7.55
C LEU A 147 2.27 5.79 6.98
N GLY A 148 1.32 4.87 6.92
CA GLY A 148 1.47 3.62 6.21
C GLY A 148 1.05 3.74 4.75
N ILE A 149 1.81 3.13 3.85
CA ILE A 149 1.46 3.05 2.43
C ILE A 149 1.43 1.58 2.02
N ASP A 150 0.23 1.06 1.73
CA ASP A 150 -0.04 -0.35 1.46
C ASP A 150 0.54 -1.31 2.51
N VAL A 151 0.44 -0.95 3.79
CA VAL A 151 0.96 -1.73 4.90
C VAL A 151 -0.04 -2.81 5.31
N ARG A 152 0.38 -4.06 5.25
CA ARG A 152 -0.44 -5.20 5.72
C ARG A 152 -0.16 -5.56 7.18
N ASP A 153 1.10 -5.50 7.58
CA ASP A 153 1.53 -5.85 8.92
C ASP A 153 2.05 -4.61 9.65
N TRP A 154 1.18 -4.01 10.44
CA TRP A 154 1.53 -2.86 11.27
C TRP A 154 2.25 -3.27 12.56
N GLU A 155 2.01 -4.49 13.05
CA GLU A 155 2.54 -4.95 14.33
C GLU A 155 4.03 -5.26 14.25
N LYS A 156 4.46 -5.95 13.20
CA LYS A 156 5.85 -6.39 13.04
C LYS A 156 6.90 -5.27 13.16
N PRO A 157 6.77 -4.12 12.46
CA PRO A 157 7.75 -3.03 12.60
C PRO A 157 7.59 -2.24 13.89
N THR A 158 6.40 -2.16 14.46
CA THR A 158 6.06 -1.21 15.53
C THR A 158 5.99 -1.84 16.91
N HIS A 159 6.03 -3.16 17.01
CA HIS A 159 5.93 -3.87 18.28
C HIS A 159 6.99 -4.95 18.42
N LYS A 160 7.36 -5.23 19.66
CA LYS A 160 8.18 -6.37 20.05
C LYS A 160 7.29 -7.45 20.65
N LEU A 161 7.29 -8.61 20.03
CA LEU A 161 6.63 -9.81 20.55
C LEU A 161 7.66 -10.70 21.25
N VAL A 162 7.41 -11.00 22.51
CA VAL A 162 8.15 -12.03 23.24
C VAL A 162 7.43 -13.37 23.04
N SER A 163 7.98 -14.24 22.20
CA SER A 163 7.32 -15.47 21.74
C SER A 163 6.96 -16.44 22.88
N THR A 164 7.73 -16.45 23.97
CA THR A 164 7.51 -17.34 25.12
C THR A 164 6.39 -16.89 26.04
N THR A 165 6.30 -15.59 26.33
CA THR A 165 5.29 -15.01 27.24
C THR A 165 4.08 -14.47 26.49
N ARG A 166 4.16 -14.31 25.16
CA ARG A 166 3.17 -13.64 24.34
C ARG A 166 2.96 -12.16 24.67
N GLU A 167 3.88 -11.58 25.43
CA GLU A 167 3.86 -10.15 25.71
C GLU A 167 4.21 -9.35 24.46
N VAL A 168 3.41 -8.32 24.22
CA VAL A 168 3.61 -7.41 23.09
C VAL A 168 3.84 -6.01 23.65
N THR A 169 4.95 -5.39 23.27
CA THR A 169 5.33 -4.05 23.70
C THR A 169 5.46 -3.16 22.48
N SER A 170 4.78 -2.01 22.48
CA SER A 170 4.91 -1.02 21.40
C SER A 170 6.28 -0.33 21.47
N HIS A 171 6.88 -0.10 20.30
CA HIS A 171 8.01 0.82 20.13
C HIS A 171 7.55 2.25 19.90
N VAL A 172 6.28 2.44 19.54
CA VAL A 172 5.68 3.71 19.14
C VAL A 172 4.95 4.32 20.35
N PRO A 173 5.04 5.64 20.57
CA PRO A 173 4.28 6.34 21.62
C PRO A 173 2.77 6.13 21.50
N GLU A 174 2.06 6.16 22.63
CA GLU A 174 0.60 5.96 22.67
C GLU A 174 -0.19 7.09 22.00
N ASP A 175 0.37 8.29 21.97
CA ASP A 175 -0.22 9.50 21.36
C ASP A 175 0.15 9.69 19.88
N CYS A 176 0.86 8.74 19.29
CA CYS A 176 1.21 8.78 17.87
C CYS A 176 -0.04 8.76 16.98
N VAL A 177 -0.06 9.65 15.97
CA VAL A 177 -1.12 9.70 14.97
C VAL A 177 -0.84 8.67 13.87
N TRP A 178 -1.83 7.81 13.60
CA TRP A 178 -1.74 6.77 12.59
C TRP A 178 -2.56 7.13 11.35
N MET A 179 -1.94 6.99 10.20
CA MET A 179 -2.56 7.30 8.91
C MET A 179 -2.25 6.21 7.89
N GLU A 180 -3.14 6.03 6.91
CA GLU A 180 -2.98 5.02 5.86
C GLU A 180 -3.38 5.55 4.49
N ILE A 181 -2.57 5.17 3.49
CA ILE A 181 -2.89 5.31 2.05
C ILE A 181 -2.75 3.93 1.42
N GLY A 182 -3.79 3.46 0.75
CA GLY A 182 -3.74 2.19 0.02
C GLY A 182 -4.98 1.36 0.18
N PHE A 183 -4.84 0.06 -0.14
CA PHE A 183 -5.93 -0.91 -0.12
C PHE A 183 -5.62 -2.10 0.79
N ALA A 184 -4.52 -2.06 1.54
CA ALA A 184 -3.99 -3.23 2.23
C ALA A 184 -5.02 -3.92 3.13
N GLU A 185 -5.85 -3.15 3.84
CA GLU A 185 -6.91 -3.72 4.70
C GLU A 185 -8.06 -4.36 3.91
N LEU A 186 -8.33 -3.92 2.69
CA LEU A 186 -9.37 -4.51 1.85
C LEU A 186 -8.96 -5.88 1.27
N GLU A 187 -7.67 -6.20 1.26
CA GLU A 187 -7.15 -7.48 0.81
C GLU A 187 -7.16 -8.56 1.91
N MET A 188 -7.42 -8.16 3.15
CA MET A 188 -7.32 -9.07 4.28
C MET A 188 -8.43 -10.10 4.26
N SER A 189 -8.05 -11.37 4.11
CA SER A 189 -8.93 -12.48 4.43
C SER A 189 -8.50 -13.08 5.77
N ALA A 190 -9.48 -13.53 6.55
CA ALA A 190 -9.26 -14.11 7.88
C ALA A 190 -8.28 -15.31 7.89
N TRP A 191 -8.00 -15.90 6.74
CA TRP A 191 -7.12 -17.06 6.59
C TRP A 191 -5.69 -16.71 6.16
N ALA A 192 -5.51 -15.62 5.43
CA ALA A 192 -4.21 -15.14 4.98
C ALA A 192 -3.56 -14.18 5.99
N PHE A 193 -4.09 -14.12 7.18
CA PHE A 193 -3.78 -13.12 8.17
C PHE A 193 -2.83 -13.67 9.21
N ASP A 194 -1.57 -13.30 9.11
CA ASP A 194 -0.55 -13.67 10.09
C ASP A 194 -0.45 -12.67 11.24
N TYR A 195 -1.32 -11.65 11.26
CA TYR A 195 -1.20 -10.48 12.12
C TYR A 195 -2.13 -10.59 13.32
N GLY A 196 -1.58 -10.30 14.47
CA GLY A 196 -2.31 -10.45 15.71
C GLY A 196 -3.26 -9.31 16.04
N ARG A 197 -3.02 -8.11 15.52
CA ARG A 197 -3.73 -6.91 15.96
C ARG A 197 -4.12 -5.99 14.81
N TYR A 198 -5.32 -5.45 14.94
CA TYR A 198 -5.78 -4.31 14.15
C TYR A 198 -5.15 -3.02 14.68
N GLN A 199 -4.57 -2.21 13.79
CA GLN A 199 -4.07 -0.88 14.11
C GLN A 199 -5.13 0.17 13.78
N PRO A 200 -5.79 0.80 14.78
CA PRO A 200 -6.68 1.93 14.53
C PRO A 200 -5.93 3.11 13.92
N LYS A 201 -6.57 3.81 12.98
CA LYS A 201 -5.99 4.96 12.28
C LYS A 201 -6.93 6.15 12.35
N GLN A 202 -6.37 7.35 12.51
CA GLN A 202 -7.13 8.59 12.53
C GLN A 202 -7.54 9.05 11.13
N HIS A 203 -6.68 8.80 10.11
CA HIS A 203 -6.97 9.18 8.73
C HIS A 203 -6.65 8.01 7.79
N VAL A 204 -7.61 7.66 6.95
CA VAL A 204 -7.47 6.60 5.94
C VAL A 204 -7.88 7.16 4.58
N ALA A 205 -6.99 7.11 3.61
CA ALA A 205 -7.23 7.50 2.23
C ALA A 205 -7.19 6.26 1.34
N LEU A 206 -8.37 5.75 0.94
CA LEU A 206 -8.45 4.66 -0.02
C LEU A 206 -8.07 5.17 -1.41
N GLY A 207 -7.00 4.62 -1.96
CA GLY A 207 -6.52 5.01 -3.27
C GLY A 207 -5.23 4.30 -3.65
N ASP A 208 -5.00 4.23 -4.95
CA ASP A 208 -3.78 3.64 -5.50
C ASP A 208 -2.57 4.51 -5.14
N PRO A 209 -1.54 3.98 -4.46
CA PRO A 209 -0.33 4.73 -4.14
C PRO A 209 0.34 5.39 -5.34
N ARG A 210 0.18 4.82 -6.56
CA ARG A 210 0.70 5.42 -7.80
C ARG A 210 0.15 6.82 -8.07
N LEU A 211 -1.07 7.11 -7.61
CA LEU A 211 -1.75 8.39 -7.75
C LEU A 211 -1.71 9.20 -6.46
N ALA A 212 -1.89 8.55 -5.33
CA ALA A 212 -1.97 9.22 -4.03
C ALA A 212 -0.63 9.85 -3.61
N MET A 213 0.51 9.15 -3.80
CA MET A 213 1.82 9.70 -3.45
C MET A 213 2.17 10.99 -4.22
N PRO A 214 2.05 11.05 -5.56
CA PRO A 214 2.28 12.30 -6.29
C PRO A 214 1.33 13.43 -5.90
N GLU A 215 0.06 13.12 -5.64
CA GLU A 215 -0.90 14.14 -5.23
C GLU A 215 -0.60 14.69 -3.83
N LEU A 216 -0.30 13.82 -2.85
CA LEU A 216 0.15 14.22 -1.53
C LEU A 216 1.44 15.06 -1.59
N THR A 217 2.40 14.66 -2.46
CA THR A 217 3.63 15.42 -2.71
C THR A 217 3.32 16.83 -3.20
N LYS A 218 2.45 16.97 -4.19
CA LYS A 218 2.05 18.26 -4.76
C LYS A 218 1.35 19.15 -3.72
N ILE A 219 0.43 18.57 -2.95
CA ILE A 219 -0.24 19.29 -1.85
C ILE A 219 0.79 19.80 -0.84
N ALA A 220 1.70 18.96 -0.40
CA ALA A 220 2.75 19.33 0.53
C ALA A 220 3.68 20.42 -0.03
N GLN A 221 4.10 20.32 -1.28
CA GLN A 221 4.89 21.37 -1.95
C GLN A 221 4.17 22.71 -1.97
N THR A 222 2.89 22.73 -2.33
CA THR A 222 2.09 23.98 -2.31
C THR A 222 2.01 24.60 -0.92
N LYS A 223 1.87 23.78 0.13
CA LYS A 223 1.86 24.28 1.52
C LYS A 223 3.23 24.80 1.97
N LEU A 224 4.32 24.24 1.46
CA LEU A 224 5.69 24.66 1.77
C LEU A 224 6.13 25.92 1.02
N GLU A 225 5.65 26.16 -0.22
CA GLU A 225 6.13 27.23 -1.11
C GLU A 225 6.18 28.62 -0.48
N ASN A 226 5.28 28.95 0.42
CA ASN A 226 5.20 30.27 1.04
C ASN A 226 5.32 30.23 2.57
N ASN A 227 5.84 29.12 3.14
CA ASN A 227 5.94 28.94 4.58
C ASN A 227 7.36 28.55 5.00
N THR A 228 8.19 29.56 5.24
CA THR A 228 9.59 29.37 5.66
C THR A 228 9.71 28.63 6.99
N ALA A 229 8.72 28.73 7.90
CA ALA A 229 8.72 28.00 9.16
C ALA A 229 8.53 26.50 8.94
N LEU A 230 7.58 26.09 8.08
CA LEU A 230 7.39 24.69 7.72
C LEU A 230 8.60 24.11 6.98
N VAL A 231 9.21 24.89 6.07
CA VAL A 231 10.43 24.47 5.38
C VAL A 231 11.56 24.22 6.38
N SER A 232 11.77 25.15 7.32
CA SER A 232 12.81 25.01 8.35
C SER A 232 12.56 23.81 9.27
N ALA A 233 11.31 23.57 9.67
CA ALA A 233 10.91 22.42 10.48
C ALA A 233 11.15 21.11 9.74
N ARG A 234 10.73 21.01 8.45
CA ARG A 234 10.99 19.88 7.57
C ARG A 234 12.49 19.58 7.45
N ASP A 235 13.31 20.60 7.19
CA ASP A 235 14.76 20.43 7.03
C ASP A 235 15.43 19.98 8.33
N ALA A 236 14.96 20.49 9.48
CA ALA A 236 15.49 20.09 10.79
C ALA A 236 15.22 18.61 11.08
N ARG A 237 13.98 18.13 10.87
CA ARG A 237 13.66 16.70 11.11
C ARG A 237 14.32 15.76 10.10
N ALA A 238 14.45 16.17 8.82
CA ALA A 238 15.16 15.37 7.82
C ALA A 238 16.63 15.17 8.22
N ARG A 239 17.28 16.17 8.83
CA ARG A 239 18.64 16.03 9.37
C ARG A 239 18.70 15.04 10.52
N VAL A 240 17.73 15.04 11.43
CA VAL A 240 17.69 14.07 12.54
C VAL A 240 17.69 12.62 12.02
N PHE A 241 16.89 12.34 10.99
CA PHE A 241 16.90 11.01 10.36
C PHE A 241 18.23 10.72 9.66
N SER A 242 18.76 11.68 8.90
CA SER A 242 20.04 11.53 8.19
C SER A 242 21.22 11.32 9.15
N ASP A 243 21.23 11.95 10.31
CA ASP A 243 22.31 11.82 11.29
C ASP A 243 22.27 10.46 12.02
N ARG A 244 21.14 9.76 11.96
CA ARG A 244 20.97 8.40 12.51
C ARG A 244 21.29 7.30 11.50
N HIS A 245 21.28 7.61 10.20
CA HIS A 245 21.59 6.68 9.13
C HIS A 245 23.10 6.42 9.03
#